data_55dbc7f13862ea1bae19a8038858cfe1
#
_entry.id   55dbc7f13862ea1bae19a8038858cfe1
#
_cell.length_a   1.000
_cell.length_b   1.000
_cell.length_c   1.000
_cell.angle_alpha   90.00
_cell.angle_beta   90.00
_cell.angle_gamma   90.00
#
_symmetry.space_group_name_H-M   'P 1'
#
loop_
_entity.id
_entity.type
_entity.pdbx_description
1 polymer ?
#
loop_
_entity_poly.entity_id
_entity_poly.type
_entity_poly.pdbx_seq_one_letter_code
_entity_poly.pdbx_strand_id
1 'polypeptide(L)'
;MKVFPEWATELGIGAAIIHGIDLPLNAPPESYREVVNFIRNDNQSRGALVTTHKIDLFRAARDQFDELDWFATAMHEVSSISKRNGKLIGQAKDPVSAGRTLCSMLPKGFWKNGDGQVFCMGGGGAGVAITWFLLKGEHHLGRPARIIVSDISVERLDHLQRLVDSPQLETRLIKSAEENDAIMRTLAPRSLIINATGLGKDRPGSPIKDGTLLPSESIVWELNYRGALDFLQQTRRQSESGKLQIYDGWDYFIHGWTCVISDVFAIEIPSDSATFQRLSRVAAQTSGR
;
A
#
# COMPACT_ATOMS: atom_id res chain seq x y z
N MET A 1 -0.46 4.28 17.13
CA MET A 1 0.74 3.70 17.76
C MET A 1 0.45 2.74 18.92
N LYS A 2 -0.81 2.45 19.24
CA LYS A 2 -1.18 1.53 20.34
C LYS A 2 -0.78 0.06 20.08
N VAL A 3 -0.73 -0.35 18.82
CA VAL A 3 -0.47 -1.75 18.42
C VAL A 3 1.01 -2.15 18.60
N PHE A 4 1.95 -1.26 18.33
CA PHE A 4 3.37 -1.59 18.33
C PHE A 4 3.91 -2.07 19.69
N PRO A 5 3.55 -1.49 20.87
CA PRO A 5 4.01 -2.00 22.15
C PRO A 5 3.61 -3.45 22.42
N GLU A 6 2.39 -3.83 22.05
CA GLU A 6 1.89 -5.20 22.18
C GLU A 6 2.66 -6.14 21.23
N TRP A 7 2.93 -5.70 20.01
CA TRP A 7 3.75 -6.44 19.07
C TRP A 7 5.20 -6.58 19.52
N ALA A 8 5.78 -5.54 20.13
CA ALA A 8 7.14 -5.62 20.69
C ALA A 8 7.24 -6.68 21.77
N THR A 9 6.21 -6.78 22.63
CA THR A 9 6.10 -7.84 23.65
C THR A 9 5.99 -9.21 23.02
N GLU A 10 5.09 -9.39 22.06
CA GLU A 10 4.83 -10.67 21.36
C GLU A 10 6.07 -11.17 20.59
N LEU A 11 6.86 -10.25 20.04
CA LEU A 11 8.08 -10.54 19.29
C LEU A 11 9.32 -10.69 20.16
N GLY A 12 9.22 -10.38 21.45
CA GLY A 12 10.38 -10.44 22.36
C GLY A 12 11.47 -9.43 22.00
N ILE A 13 11.14 -8.32 21.33
CA ILE A 13 12.13 -7.29 20.95
C ILE A 13 12.36 -6.25 22.05
N GLY A 14 12.00 -6.62 23.29
CA GLY A 14 12.39 -5.90 24.50
C GLY A 14 11.67 -4.56 24.67
N ALA A 15 12.38 -3.58 25.27
CA ALA A 15 11.88 -2.25 25.56
C ALA A 15 11.86 -1.34 24.31
N ALA A 16 11.64 -1.88 23.12
CA ALA A 16 11.52 -1.07 21.91
C ALA A 16 10.29 -0.18 21.99
N ILE A 17 10.49 1.11 21.80
CA ILE A 17 9.43 2.12 21.77
C ILE A 17 9.34 2.75 20.39
N ILE A 18 8.16 3.22 20.04
CA ILE A 18 7.92 3.93 18.79
C ILE A 18 7.57 5.38 19.07
N HIS A 19 8.28 6.29 18.42
CA HIS A 19 7.99 7.71 18.41
C HIS A 19 7.49 8.14 17.05
N GLY A 20 6.43 8.96 16.99
CA GLY A 20 5.99 9.61 15.77
C GLY A 20 6.84 10.85 15.49
N ILE A 21 7.21 11.00 14.23
CA ILE A 21 7.78 12.25 13.69
C ILE A 21 6.79 12.73 12.64
N ASP A 22 6.04 13.78 12.97
CA ASP A 22 5.01 14.32 12.08
C ASP A 22 5.59 15.47 11.27
N LEU A 23 5.59 15.31 9.95
CA LEU A 23 5.93 16.37 9.01
C LEU A 23 4.65 16.83 8.29
N PRO A 24 4.51 18.12 7.97
CA PRO A 24 3.42 18.59 7.13
C PRO A 24 3.54 17.99 5.71
N LEU A 25 2.42 17.86 5.01
CA LEU A 25 2.43 17.49 3.60
C LEU A 25 3.24 18.53 2.81
N ASN A 26 4.09 18.08 1.89
CA ASN A 26 5.01 18.90 1.12
C ASN A 26 5.98 19.70 2.00
N ALA A 27 6.44 19.11 3.10
CA ALA A 27 7.51 19.69 3.92
C ALA A 27 8.75 20.03 3.07
N PRO A 28 9.56 21.02 3.46
CA PRO A 28 10.81 21.31 2.76
C PRO A 28 11.73 20.09 2.74
N PRO A 29 12.53 19.88 1.67
CA PRO A 29 13.47 18.78 1.57
C PRO A 29 14.40 18.63 2.78
N GLU A 30 14.80 19.73 3.37
CA GLU A 30 15.66 19.80 4.54
C GLU A 30 15.06 19.04 5.73
N SER A 31 13.75 19.16 5.95
CA SER A 31 13.06 18.46 7.06
C SER A 31 13.16 16.93 6.93
N TYR A 32 13.03 16.40 5.72
CA TYR A 32 13.24 14.96 5.49
C TYR A 32 14.68 14.54 5.72
N ARG A 33 15.64 15.36 5.26
CA ARG A 33 17.08 15.13 5.45
C ARG A 33 17.46 15.15 6.93
N GLU A 34 16.91 16.07 7.71
CA GLU A 34 17.12 16.15 9.16
C GLU A 34 16.62 14.87 9.87
N VAL A 35 15.44 14.37 9.50
CA VAL A 35 14.89 13.12 10.06
C VAL A 35 15.78 11.94 9.72
N VAL A 36 16.21 11.79 8.47
CA VAL A 36 17.10 10.69 8.05
C VAL A 36 18.46 10.79 8.76
N ASN A 37 19.01 12.00 8.87
CA ASN A 37 20.26 12.26 9.59
C ASN A 37 20.13 11.96 11.09
N PHE A 38 19.00 12.33 11.72
CA PHE A 38 18.72 11.96 13.11
C PHE A 38 18.71 10.44 13.27
N ILE A 39 17.97 9.69 12.46
CA ILE A 39 17.92 8.24 12.52
C ILE A 39 19.32 7.63 12.36
N ARG A 40 20.13 8.16 11.44
CA ARG A 40 21.51 7.70 11.21
C ARG A 40 22.37 7.85 12.46
N ASN A 41 22.34 9.00 13.10
CA ASN A 41 23.31 9.39 14.13
C ASN A 41 22.88 9.04 15.55
N ASP A 42 21.59 8.87 15.80
CA ASP A 42 21.09 8.46 17.12
C ASP A 42 21.35 6.96 17.37
N ASN A 43 22.15 6.66 18.36
CA ASN A 43 22.53 5.29 18.73
C ASN A 43 21.35 4.46 19.29
N GLN A 44 20.28 5.11 19.75
CA GLN A 44 19.08 4.44 20.23
C GLN A 44 18.11 4.12 19.09
N SER A 45 18.17 4.86 17.99
CA SER A 45 17.34 4.59 16.82
C SER A 45 17.73 3.29 16.14
N ARG A 46 16.76 2.42 15.92
CA ARG A 46 16.89 1.17 15.14
C ARG A 46 16.52 1.35 13.67
N GLY A 47 15.70 2.34 13.39
CA GLY A 47 15.18 2.61 12.05
C GLY A 47 13.81 3.28 12.11
N ALA A 48 13.09 3.25 11.01
CA ALA A 48 11.76 3.87 10.94
C ALA A 48 10.84 3.18 9.93
N LEU A 49 9.54 3.28 10.18
CA LEU A 49 8.49 3.08 9.20
C LEU A 49 8.08 4.45 8.66
N VAL A 50 8.11 4.60 7.33
CA VAL A 50 7.66 5.81 6.64
C VAL A 50 6.29 5.56 6.03
N THR A 51 5.33 6.43 6.31
CA THR A 51 3.95 6.29 5.81
C THR A 51 3.68 7.20 4.62
N THR A 52 3.07 8.35 4.83
CA THR A 52 2.60 9.27 3.77
C THR A 52 3.75 9.88 2.96
N HIS A 53 4.91 10.07 3.54
CA HIS A 53 6.04 10.83 2.99
C HIS A 53 7.08 10.01 2.19
N LYS A 54 6.76 8.79 1.80
CA LYS A 54 7.70 7.82 1.20
C LYS A 54 8.45 8.37 -0.02
N ILE A 55 7.71 9.00 -0.94
CA ILE A 55 8.23 9.55 -2.20
C ILE A 55 9.03 10.83 -1.92
N ASP A 56 8.51 11.73 -1.09
CA ASP A 56 9.16 12.99 -0.77
C ASP A 56 10.46 12.76 0.01
N LEU A 57 10.46 11.81 0.96
CA LEU A 57 11.66 11.41 1.67
C LEU A 57 12.72 10.81 0.73
N PHE A 58 12.34 9.91 -0.17
CA PHE A 58 13.26 9.38 -1.18
C PHE A 58 13.85 10.51 -2.03
N ARG A 59 13.01 11.38 -2.56
CA ARG A 59 13.45 12.51 -3.40
C ARG A 59 14.41 13.43 -2.67
N ALA A 60 14.15 13.73 -1.41
CA ALA A 60 14.93 14.67 -0.61
C ALA A 60 16.23 14.09 -0.05
N ALA A 61 16.26 12.79 0.28
CA ALA A 61 17.31 12.23 1.12
C ALA A 61 17.93 10.92 0.60
N ARG A 62 17.66 10.50 -0.65
CA ARG A 62 18.20 9.22 -1.19
C ARG A 62 19.72 9.11 -1.12
N ASP A 63 20.44 10.23 -1.22
CA ASP A 63 21.89 10.31 -1.12
C ASP A 63 22.42 10.10 0.30
N GLN A 64 21.56 10.11 1.31
CA GLN A 64 21.92 9.83 2.70
C GLN A 64 21.86 8.34 3.05
N PHE A 65 21.34 7.48 2.19
CA PHE A 65 21.35 6.03 2.40
C PHE A 65 22.62 5.40 1.88
N ASP A 66 23.20 4.47 2.64
CA ASP A 66 24.35 3.69 2.20
C ASP A 66 23.92 2.60 1.21
N GLU A 67 22.71 2.10 1.38
CA GLU A 67 22.09 1.10 0.49
C GLU A 67 20.61 1.42 0.27
N LEU A 68 20.16 1.24 -0.97
CA LEU A 68 18.75 1.27 -1.34
C LEU A 68 18.42 -0.06 -2.02
N ASP A 69 17.29 -0.69 -1.64
CA ASP A 69 16.85 -1.89 -2.34
C ASP A 69 16.36 -1.56 -3.76
N TRP A 70 16.18 -2.61 -4.56
CA TRP A 70 15.72 -2.45 -5.92
C TRP A 70 14.36 -1.74 -5.99
N PHE A 71 13.43 -2.09 -5.09
CA PHE A 71 12.12 -1.48 -5.07
C PHE A 71 12.18 0.01 -4.71
N ALA A 72 12.98 0.40 -3.73
CA ALA A 72 13.13 1.81 -3.37
C ALA A 72 13.66 2.63 -4.55
N THR A 73 14.66 2.10 -5.27
CA THR A 73 15.24 2.75 -6.44
C THR A 73 14.25 2.80 -7.61
N ALA A 74 13.56 1.68 -7.90
CA ALA A 74 12.66 1.58 -9.05
C ALA A 74 11.36 2.37 -8.84
N MET A 75 10.82 2.37 -7.62
CA MET A 75 9.54 3.04 -7.29
C MET A 75 9.72 4.46 -6.79
N HIS A 76 10.95 4.91 -6.60
CA HIS A 76 11.29 6.22 -6.08
C HIS A 76 10.63 6.49 -4.71
N GLU A 77 10.64 5.50 -3.81
CA GLU A 77 10.09 5.64 -2.47
C GLU A 77 10.89 4.88 -1.42
N VAL A 78 10.81 5.32 -0.16
CA VAL A 78 11.31 4.57 1.01
C VAL A 78 10.20 4.45 2.02
N SER A 79 9.79 3.21 2.34
CA SER A 79 8.81 2.90 3.38
C SER A 79 9.41 2.27 4.62
N SER A 80 10.63 1.74 4.52
CA SER A 80 11.39 1.15 5.62
C SER A 80 12.80 1.72 5.66
N ILE A 81 13.22 2.19 6.83
CA ILE A 81 14.59 2.59 7.13
C ILE A 81 15.12 1.67 8.21
N SER A 82 16.26 1.03 7.98
CA SER A 82 16.90 0.14 8.94
C SER A 82 18.39 0.43 9.08
N LYS A 83 18.96 0.06 10.22
CA LYS A 83 20.40 0.19 10.51
C LYS A 83 20.99 -1.18 10.68
N ARG A 84 21.94 -1.56 9.82
CA ARG A 84 22.63 -2.86 9.88
C ARG A 84 24.12 -2.68 9.60
N ASN A 85 24.97 -3.25 10.44
CA ASN A 85 26.43 -3.25 10.25
C ASN A 85 26.99 -1.83 10.01
N GLY A 86 26.48 -0.83 10.72
CA GLY A 86 26.88 0.57 10.57
C GLY A 86 26.32 1.30 9.34
N LYS A 87 25.53 0.61 8.49
CA LYS A 87 24.91 1.18 7.29
C LYS A 87 23.46 1.57 7.56
N LEU A 88 23.02 2.66 6.93
CA LEU A 88 21.63 3.06 6.84
C LEU A 88 21.05 2.55 5.52
N ILE A 89 20.01 1.72 5.62
CA ILE A 89 19.40 1.02 4.48
C ILE A 89 17.98 1.53 4.29
N GLY A 90 17.67 1.98 3.08
CA GLY A 90 16.32 2.37 2.67
C GLY A 90 15.67 1.32 1.77
N GLN A 91 14.44 0.94 2.07
CA GLN A 91 13.73 -0.11 1.33
C GLN A 91 12.27 0.29 1.07
N ALA A 92 11.70 -0.17 -0.05
CA ALA A 92 10.27 -0.05 -0.35
C ALA A 92 9.56 -1.38 -0.10
N LYS A 93 8.61 -1.40 0.84
CA LYS A 93 7.89 -2.62 1.24
C LYS A 93 6.48 -2.73 0.65
N ASP A 94 5.99 -1.69 0.00
CA ASP A 94 4.65 -1.71 -0.57
C ASP A 94 4.44 -2.84 -1.60
N PRO A 95 5.38 -3.17 -2.49
CA PRO A 95 5.19 -4.31 -3.41
C PRO A 95 5.07 -5.66 -2.70
N VAL A 96 5.83 -5.84 -1.62
CA VAL A 96 5.79 -7.08 -0.83
C VAL A 96 4.49 -7.16 -0.04
N SER A 97 4.09 -6.10 0.65
CA SER A 97 2.87 -6.07 1.46
C SER A 97 1.61 -6.14 0.60
N ALA A 98 1.57 -5.42 -0.52
CA ALA A 98 0.47 -5.49 -1.48
C ALA A 98 0.33 -6.91 -2.07
N GLY A 99 1.46 -7.51 -2.45
CA GLY A 99 1.49 -8.86 -2.96
C GLY A 99 0.98 -9.90 -1.97
N ARG A 100 1.44 -9.84 -0.71
CA ARG A 100 0.95 -10.72 0.36
C ARG A 100 -0.55 -10.56 0.59
N THR A 101 -1.04 -9.33 0.63
CA THR A 101 -2.47 -9.04 0.80
C THR A 101 -3.29 -9.58 -0.38
N LEU A 102 -2.87 -9.33 -1.61
CA LEU A 102 -3.56 -9.84 -2.80
C LEU A 102 -3.58 -11.38 -2.82
N CYS A 103 -2.46 -12.04 -2.48
CA CYS A 103 -2.40 -13.49 -2.42
C CYS A 103 -3.26 -14.10 -1.29
N SER A 104 -3.56 -13.35 -0.23
CA SER A 104 -4.50 -13.79 0.81
C SER A 104 -5.97 -13.55 0.44
N MET A 105 -6.26 -12.48 -0.32
CA MET A 105 -7.61 -12.12 -0.75
C MET A 105 -8.10 -12.95 -1.95
N LEU A 106 -7.19 -13.27 -2.89
CA LEU A 106 -7.53 -13.86 -4.17
C LEU A 106 -7.09 -15.33 -4.21
N PRO A 107 -7.94 -16.23 -4.71
CA PRO A 107 -7.57 -17.65 -4.81
C PRO A 107 -6.48 -17.87 -5.87
N LYS A 108 -5.73 -18.97 -5.69
CA LYS A 108 -4.73 -19.41 -6.67
C LYS A 108 -5.36 -19.53 -8.05
N GLY A 109 -4.72 -18.93 -9.06
CA GLY A 109 -5.20 -18.94 -10.43
C GLY A 109 -6.45 -18.10 -10.67
N PHE A 110 -6.66 -17.05 -9.90
CA PHE A 110 -7.81 -16.13 -10.02
C PHE A 110 -7.97 -15.63 -11.47
N TRP A 111 -6.86 -15.28 -12.13
CA TRP A 111 -6.81 -14.88 -13.54
C TRP A 111 -6.18 -15.94 -14.45
N LYS A 112 -6.36 -17.23 -14.13
CA LYS A 112 -5.71 -18.33 -14.85
C LYS A 112 -6.04 -18.35 -16.35
N ASN A 113 -7.23 -17.91 -16.73
CA ASN A 113 -7.68 -17.92 -18.14
C ASN A 113 -7.26 -16.66 -18.91
N GLY A 114 -6.49 -15.75 -18.31
CA GLY A 114 -6.12 -14.48 -18.93
C GLY A 114 -7.32 -13.54 -19.14
N ASP A 115 -8.37 -13.73 -18.35
CA ASP A 115 -9.55 -12.89 -18.25
C ASP A 115 -9.45 -11.98 -17.01
N GLY A 116 -10.44 -11.11 -16.83
CA GLY A 116 -10.55 -10.25 -15.68
C GLY A 116 -9.84 -8.91 -15.86
N GLN A 117 -10.39 -7.95 -15.16
CA GLN A 117 -9.98 -6.56 -15.21
C GLN A 117 -9.68 -6.05 -13.82
N VAL A 118 -8.73 -5.13 -13.73
CA VAL A 118 -8.41 -4.42 -12.50
C VAL A 118 -8.59 -2.93 -12.74
N PHE A 119 -9.28 -2.26 -11.85
CA PHE A 119 -9.35 -0.81 -11.82
C PHE A 119 -8.77 -0.30 -10.51
N CYS A 120 -7.62 0.35 -10.59
CA CYS A 120 -6.95 0.97 -9.45
C CYS A 120 -7.09 2.49 -9.55
N MET A 121 -7.83 3.07 -8.65
CA MET A 121 -7.97 4.52 -8.49
C MET A 121 -6.85 5.02 -7.59
N GLY A 122 -5.90 5.79 -8.16
CA GLY A 122 -4.70 6.31 -7.51
C GLY A 122 -3.42 5.65 -8.01
N GLY A 123 -2.57 6.43 -8.68
CA GLY A 123 -1.24 6.06 -9.19
C GLY A 123 -0.09 6.48 -8.26
N GLY A 124 -0.36 6.65 -6.94
CA GLY A 124 0.66 6.87 -5.92
C GLY A 124 1.41 5.59 -5.56
N GLY A 125 2.29 5.62 -4.55
CA GLY A 125 3.15 4.49 -4.17
C GLY A 125 2.43 3.14 -4.09
N ALA A 126 1.28 3.07 -3.40
CA ALA A 126 0.51 1.83 -3.30
C ALA A 126 -0.07 1.36 -4.65
N GLY A 127 -0.61 2.28 -5.46
CA GLY A 127 -1.12 1.95 -6.80
C GLY A 127 -0.02 1.44 -7.73
N VAL A 128 1.15 2.06 -7.69
CA VAL A 128 2.35 1.62 -8.43
C VAL A 128 2.78 0.23 -7.97
N ALA A 129 2.88 0.00 -6.67
CA ALA A 129 3.30 -1.27 -6.08
C ALA A 129 2.36 -2.43 -6.45
N ILE A 130 1.04 -2.20 -6.34
CA ILE A 130 0.00 -3.17 -6.71
C ILE A 130 0.08 -3.51 -8.21
N THR A 131 0.15 -2.49 -9.06
CA THR A 131 0.20 -2.66 -10.52
C THR A 131 1.45 -3.41 -10.93
N TRP A 132 2.62 -3.02 -10.37
CA TRP A 132 3.88 -3.72 -10.61
C TRP A 132 3.78 -5.18 -10.16
N PHE A 133 3.28 -5.45 -8.95
CA PHE A 133 3.13 -6.81 -8.45
C PHE A 133 2.27 -7.66 -9.39
N LEU A 134 1.13 -7.16 -9.82
CA LEU A 134 0.19 -7.89 -10.67
C LEU A 134 0.74 -8.17 -12.08
N LEU A 135 1.56 -7.28 -12.64
CA LEU A 135 2.05 -7.41 -14.03
C LEU A 135 3.48 -7.91 -14.15
N LYS A 136 4.34 -7.66 -13.15
CA LYS A 136 5.78 -8.01 -13.20
C LYS A 136 6.19 -8.97 -12.08
N GLY A 137 5.51 -8.95 -10.92
CA GLY A 137 5.85 -9.81 -9.80
C GLY A 137 5.64 -11.29 -10.07
N GLU A 138 6.31 -12.15 -9.31
CA GLU A 138 6.06 -13.59 -9.33
C GLU A 138 4.96 -13.94 -8.33
N HIS A 139 3.87 -14.52 -8.80
CA HIS A 139 2.76 -14.92 -7.95
C HIS A 139 1.88 -16.00 -8.62
N HIS A 140 1.06 -16.65 -7.81
CA HIS A 140 0.20 -17.76 -8.24
C HIS A 140 -1.20 -17.33 -8.74
N LEU A 141 -1.47 -16.01 -8.82
CA LEU A 141 -2.81 -15.49 -9.16
C LEU A 141 -3.15 -15.59 -10.66
N GLY A 142 -2.14 -15.68 -11.53
CA GLY A 142 -2.29 -15.45 -12.95
C GLY A 142 -2.17 -13.95 -13.28
N ARG A 143 -2.38 -13.58 -14.54
CA ARG A 143 -2.31 -12.18 -14.99
C ARG A 143 -3.69 -11.68 -15.40
N PRO A 144 -4.13 -10.50 -14.94
CA PRO A 144 -5.34 -9.89 -15.45
C PRO A 144 -5.17 -9.53 -16.93
N ALA A 145 -6.26 -9.57 -17.69
CA ALA A 145 -6.25 -9.17 -19.10
C ALA A 145 -5.94 -7.66 -19.25
N ARG A 146 -6.37 -6.86 -18.29
CA ARG A 146 -6.25 -5.41 -18.33
C ARG A 146 -6.18 -4.83 -16.92
N ILE A 147 -5.29 -3.86 -16.73
CA ILE A 147 -5.27 -3.02 -15.54
C ILE A 147 -5.44 -1.56 -15.97
N ILE A 148 -6.45 -0.89 -15.44
CA ILE A 148 -6.64 0.54 -15.60
C ILE A 148 -6.19 1.21 -14.31
N VAL A 149 -5.32 2.20 -14.40
CA VAL A 149 -4.92 3.05 -13.27
C VAL A 149 -5.31 4.49 -13.58
N SER A 150 -6.09 5.10 -12.70
CA SER A 150 -6.44 6.52 -12.81
C SER A 150 -5.73 7.35 -11.74
N ASP A 151 -5.27 8.53 -12.10
CA ASP A 151 -4.72 9.53 -11.16
C ASP A 151 -4.95 10.94 -11.71
N ILE A 152 -4.82 11.93 -10.82
CA ILE A 152 -4.88 13.36 -11.14
C ILE A 152 -3.52 13.94 -11.56
N SER A 153 -2.43 13.17 -11.44
CA SER A 153 -1.06 13.57 -11.77
C SER A 153 -0.54 12.80 -12.99
N VAL A 154 -0.22 13.53 -14.04
CA VAL A 154 0.39 12.97 -15.24
C VAL A 154 1.77 12.37 -14.93
N GLU A 155 2.55 13.00 -14.04
CA GLU A 155 3.90 12.53 -13.68
C GLU A 155 3.87 11.16 -13.01
N ARG A 156 2.85 10.89 -12.16
CA ARG A 156 2.66 9.58 -11.53
C ARG A 156 2.30 8.51 -12.53
N LEU A 157 1.41 8.83 -13.47
CA LEU A 157 1.01 7.91 -14.52
C LEU A 157 2.16 7.60 -15.47
N ASP A 158 2.94 8.60 -15.86
CA ASP A 158 4.13 8.42 -16.69
C ASP A 158 5.21 7.59 -15.99
N HIS A 159 5.40 7.82 -14.68
CA HIS A 159 6.32 6.99 -13.88
C HIS A 159 5.87 5.54 -13.88
N LEU A 160 4.58 5.29 -13.60
CA LEU A 160 4.01 3.96 -13.61
C LEU A 160 4.17 3.26 -14.96
N GLN A 161 3.89 3.96 -16.06
CA GLN A 161 4.04 3.41 -17.42
C GLN A 161 5.47 3.01 -17.72
N ARG A 162 6.46 3.86 -17.37
CA ARG A 162 7.88 3.53 -17.57
C ARG A 162 8.34 2.36 -16.72
N LEU A 163 7.86 2.27 -15.46
CA LEU A 163 8.25 1.21 -14.54
C LEU A 163 7.68 -0.15 -14.95
N VAL A 164 6.41 -0.17 -15.33
CA VAL A 164 5.68 -1.42 -15.59
C VAL A 164 5.83 -1.87 -17.04
N ASP A 165 5.81 -0.97 -18.00
CA ASP A 165 5.98 -1.23 -19.44
C ASP A 165 5.27 -2.53 -19.88
N SER A 166 3.94 -2.52 -19.89
CA SER A 166 3.11 -3.68 -20.20
C SER A 166 1.93 -3.28 -21.09
N PRO A 167 1.62 -4.07 -22.14
CA PRO A 167 0.45 -3.83 -22.97
C PRO A 167 -0.88 -4.00 -22.24
N GLN A 168 -0.87 -4.65 -21.06
CA GLN A 168 -2.05 -4.83 -20.21
C GLN A 168 -2.34 -3.60 -19.35
N LEU A 169 -1.37 -2.66 -19.22
CA LEU A 169 -1.52 -1.44 -18.44
C LEU A 169 -2.12 -0.32 -19.28
N GLU A 170 -3.18 0.26 -18.75
CA GLU A 170 -3.81 1.46 -19.27
C GLU A 170 -3.83 2.54 -18.19
N THR A 171 -3.30 3.72 -18.46
CA THR A 171 -3.35 4.84 -17.53
C THR A 171 -4.39 5.86 -17.97
N ARG A 172 -5.08 6.48 -17.02
CA ARG A 172 -6.11 7.49 -17.24
C ARG A 172 -5.87 8.71 -16.36
N LEU A 173 -5.52 9.82 -16.97
CA LEU A 173 -5.52 11.11 -16.28
C LEU A 173 -6.98 11.54 -16.08
N ILE A 174 -7.34 11.83 -14.84
CA ILE A 174 -8.70 12.23 -14.47
C ILE A 174 -8.66 13.57 -13.75
N LYS A 175 -9.79 14.28 -13.79
CA LYS A 175 -9.98 15.57 -13.10
C LYS A 175 -11.07 15.51 -12.04
N SER A 176 -11.89 14.47 -12.06
CA SER A 176 -13.04 14.37 -11.17
C SER A 176 -13.47 12.91 -10.92
N ALA A 177 -14.32 12.72 -9.91
CA ALA A 177 -14.90 11.42 -9.59
C ALA A 177 -15.78 10.87 -10.72
N GLU A 178 -16.46 11.74 -11.46
CA GLU A 178 -17.33 11.39 -12.60
C GLU A 178 -16.56 10.66 -13.71
N GLU A 179 -15.27 10.98 -13.87
CA GLU A 179 -14.43 10.29 -14.85
C GLU A 179 -14.07 8.86 -14.38
N ASN A 180 -13.89 8.66 -13.08
CA ASN A 180 -13.79 7.31 -12.51
C ASN A 180 -15.10 6.51 -12.67
N ASP A 181 -16.25 7.17 -12.50
CA ASP A 181 -17.56 6.55 -12.73
C ASP A 181 -17.73 6.12 -14.19
N ALA A 182 -17.23 6.93 -15.13
CA ALA A 182 -17.25 6.57 -16.54
C ALA A 182 -16.39 5.33 -16.83
N ILE A 183 -15.21 5.22 -16.22
CA ILE A 183 -14.37 4.03 -16.31
C ILE A 183 -15.08 2.83 -15.65
N MET A 184 -15.65 3.01 -14.46
CA MET A 184 -16.37 1.96 -13.72
C MET A 184 -17.46 1.29 -14.56
N ARG A 185 -18.22 2.08 -15.33
CA ARG A 185 -19.27 1.58 -16.23
C ARG A 185 -18.75 0.71 -17.39
N THR A 186 -17.47 0.77 -17.71
CA THR A 186 -16.85 -0.04 -18.78
C THR A 186 -16.31 -1.38 -18.30
N LEU A 187 -16.25 -1.59 -16.98
CA LEU A 187 -15.69 -2.79 -16.41
C LEU A 187 -16.64 -3.98 -16.53
N ALA A 188 -16.09 -5.14 -16.80
CA ALA A 188 -16.83 -6.39 -16.79
C ALA A 188 -17.20 -6.82 -15.35
N PRO A 189 -18.23 -7.63 -15.15
CA PRO A 189 -18.42 -8.34 -13.89
C PRO A 189 -17.17 -9.10 -13.45
N ARG A 190 -17.03 -9.34 -12.14
CA ARG A 190 -15.89 -10.05 -11.55
C ARG A 190 -14.54 -9.30 -11.68
N SER A 191 -14.58 -7.97 -11.75
CA SER A 191 -13.39 -7.12 -11.72
C SER A 191 -12.84 -6.96 -10.30
N LEU A 192 -11.55 -6.61 -10.19
CA LEU A 192 -10.93 -6.14 -8.95
C LEU A 192 -10.91 -4.62 -8.97
N ILE A 193 -11.55 -3.98 -7.99
CA ILE A 193 -11.70 -2.53 -7.88
C ILE A 193 -10.97 -2.06 -6.63
N ILE A 194 -10.04 -1.12 -6.79
CA ILE A 194 -9.11 -0.71 -5.73
C ILE A 194 -9.19 0.80 -5.52
N ASN A 195 -9.40 1.23 -4.27
CA ASN A 195 -9.16 2.63 -3.87
C ASN A 195 -7.77 2.77 -3.25
N ALA A 196 -6.84 3.36 -4.01
CA ALA A 196 -5.49 3.71 -3.60
C ALA A 196 -5.25 5.22 -3.53
N THR A 197 -6.31 6.05 -3.52
CA THR A 197 -6.21 7.52 -3.58
C THR A 197 -5.88 8.18 -2.25
N GLY A 198 -6.12 7.50 -1.12
CA GLY A 198 -6.07 8.09 0.22
C GLY A 198 -7.27 8.98 0.57
N LEU A 199 -8.24 9.14 -0.33
CA LEU A 199 -9.52 9.78 -0.04
C LEU A 199 -10.30 8.96 0.98
N GLY A 200 -10.97 9.63 1.92
CA GLY A 200 -11.67 8.97 3.02
C GLY A 200 -10.79 8.66 4.23
N LYS A 201 -9.46 8.90 4.14
CA LYS A 201 -8.50 8.76 5.25
C LYS A 201 -7.82 10.08 5.60
N ASP A 202 -6.89 10.53 4.78
CA ASP A 202 -6.08 11.73 5.03
C ASP A 202 -6.70 12.98 4.36
N ARG A 203 -7.63 12.76 3.45
CA ARG A 203 -8.46 13.78 2.78
C ARG A 203 -9.91 13.29 2.72
N PRO A 204 -10.91 14.19 2.86
CA PRO A 204 -12.32 13.80 2.79
C PRO A 204 -12.73 13.36 1.39
N GLY A 205 -13.80 12.57 1.32
CA GLY A 205 -14.47 12.18 0.08
C GLY A 205 -14.09 10.77 -0.43
N SER A 206 -14.58 10.49 -1.61
CA SER A 206 -14.45 9.20 -2.30
C SER A 206 -13.94 9.42 -3.73
N PRO A 207 -13.24 8.44 -4.32
CA PRO A 207 -12.85 8.52 -5.73
C PRO A 207 -14.00 8.34 -6.72
N ILE A 208 -15.18 7.96 -6.25
CA ILE A 208 -16.40 7.80 -7.06
C ILE A 208 -17.55 8.63 -6.48
N LYS A 209 -18.55 8.92 -7.29
CA LYS A 209 -19.76 9.61 -6.85
C LYS A 209 -20.68 8.70 -6.06
N ASP A 210 -21.51 9.32 -5.25
CA ASP A 210 -22.58 8.60 -4.56
C ASP A 210 -23.59 8.05 -5.59
N GLY A 211 -23.97 6.78 -5.44
CA GLY A 211 -24.85 6.09 -6.39
C GLY A 211 -24.16 5.47 -7.61
N THR A 212 -22.82 5.58 -7.74
CA THR A 212 -22.08 4.85 -8.78
C THR A 212 -22.22 3.35 -8.59
N LEU A 213 -22.72 2.65 -9.60
CA LEU A 213 -22.87 1.20 -9.58
C LEU A 213 -21.56 0.50 -9.91
N LEU A 214 -21.20 -0.47 -9.08
CA LEU A 214 -20.04 -1.32 -9.31
C LEU A 214 -20.44 -2.55 -10.14
N PRO A 215 -19.53 -3.07 -11.00
CA PRO A 215 -19.79 -4.33 -11.72
C PRO A 215 -20.09 -5.48 -10.75
N SER A 216 -21.06 -6.30 -11.10
CA SER A 216 -21.49 -7.42 -10.24
C SER A 216 -20.37 -8.45 -10.00
N GLU A 217 -20.47 -9.16 -8.89
CA GLU A 217 -19.55 -10.22 -8.47
C GLU A 217 -18.08 -9.77 -8.34
N SER A 218 -17.84 -8.45 -8.26
CA SER A 218 -16.50 -7.87 -8.18
C SER A 218 -15.92 -7.95 -6.77
N ILE A 219 -14.60 -7.95 -6.73
CA ILE A 219 -13.83 -7.81 -5.50
C ILE A 219 -13.48 -6.34 -5.35
N VAL A 220 -13.75 -5.77 -4.18
CA VAL A 220 -13.47 -4.38 -3.87
C VAL A 220 -12.45 -4.30 -2.75
N TRP A 221 -11.40 -3.53 -2.97
CA TRP A 221 -10.36 -3.31 -1.98
C TRP A 221 -10.20 -1.82 -1.68
N GLU A 222 -10.62 -1.42 -0.50
CA GLU A 222 -10.31 -0.11 0.07
C GLU A 222 -8.98 -0.21 0.81
N LEU A 223 -7.95 0.54 0.36
CA LEU A 223 -6.64 0.49 1.02
C LEU A 223 -6.60 1.22 2.36
N ASN A 224 -7.57 2.07 2.62
CA ASN A 224 -7.66 2.75 3.91
C ASN A 224 -8.31 1.82 4.96
N TYR A 225 -7.82 1.92 6.20
CA TYR A 225 -8.34 1.16 7.35
C TYR A 225 -8.82 2.07 8.50
N ARG A 226 -8.73 3.39 8.31
CA ARG A 226 -9.16 4.43 9.25
C ARG A 226 -9.69 5.65 8.50
N GLY A 227 -10.39 6.54 9.21
CA GLY A 227 -11.01 7.73 8.63
C GLY A 227 -12.49 7.52 8.34
N ALA A 228 -13.08 8.37 7.50
CA ALA A 228 -14.51 8.30 7.14
C ALA A 228 -14.82 7.07 6.27
N LEU A 229 -13.86 6.63 5.45
CA LEU A 229 -13.96 5.47 4.56
C LEU A 229 -15.19 5.53 3.63
N ASP A 230 -15.42 6.70 3.03
CA ASP A 230 -16.63 6.96 2.22
C ASP A 230 -16.78 5.93 1.08
N PHE A 231 -15.71 5.61 0.37
CA PHE A 231 -15.73 4.60 -0.69
C PHE A 231 -16.15 3.21 -0.13
N LEU A 232 -15.61 2.81 1.00
CA LEU A 232 -15.97 1.54 1.64
C LEU A 232 -17.46 1.50 2.00
N GLN A 233 -18.00 2.61 2.49
CA GLN A 233 -19.43 2.70 2.82
C GLN A 233 -20.31 2.67 1.57
N GLN A 234 -19.91 3.35 0.49
CA GLN A 234 -20.60 3.30 -0.80
C GLN A 234 -20.67 1.88 -1.37
N THR A 235 -19.57 1.14 -1.26
CA THR A 235 -19.50 -0.24 -1.77
C THR A 235 -20.30 -1.21 -0.91
N ARG A 236 -20.29 -1.03 0.43
CA ARG A 236 -21.10 -1.85 1.35
C ARG A 236 -22.59 -1.73 1.10
N ARG A 237 -23.10 -0.54 0.71
CA ARG A 237 -24.51 -0.37 0.35
C ARG A 237 -24.95 -1.21 -0.86
N GLN A 238 -24.00 -1.66 -1.67
CA GLN A 238 -24.24 -2.47 -2.87
C GLN A 238 -23.81 -3.94 -2.70
N SER A 239 -23.30 -4.33 -1.52
CA SER A 239 -22.65 -5.65 -1.32
C SER A 239 -23.56 -6.82 -1.69
N GLU A 240 -24.82 -6.80 -1.25
CA GLU A 240 -25.78 -7.89 -1.50
C GLU A 240 -26.30 -7.86 -2.94
N SER A 241 -26.78 -6.71 -3.41
CA SER A 241 -27.34 -6.57 -4.77
C SER A 241 -26.31 -6.81 -5.86
N GLY A 242 -25.06 -6.39 -5.64
CA GLY A 242 -23.95 -6.60 -6.56
C GLY A 242 -23.19 -7.90 -6.34
N LYS A 243 -23.46 -8.67 -5.27
CA LYS A 243 -22.67 -9.84 -4.84
C LYS A 243 -21.19 -9.50 -4.71
N LEU A 244 -20.88 -8.35 -4.10
CA LEU A 244 -19.51 -7.85 -3.97
C LEU A 244 -18.79 -8.51 -2.80
N GLN A 245 -17.51 -8.84 -2.99
CA GLN A 245 -16.60 -9.20 -1.91
C GLN A 245 -15.79 -7.95 -1.55
N ILE A 246 -15.91 -7.48 -0.32
CA ILE A 246 -15.37 -6.19 0.10
C ILE A 246 -14.31 -6.38 1.17
N TYR A 247 -13.12 -5.85 0.92
CA TYR A 247 -11.98 -5.84 1.82
C TYR A 247 -11.58 -4.40 2.16
N ASP A 248 -11.18 -4.17 3.40
CA ASP A 248 -10.59 -2.89 3.81
C ASP A 248 -9.04 -2.99 3.85
N GLY A 249 -8.38 -1.91 4.23
CA GLY A 249 -6.93 -1.82 4.28
C GLY A 249 -6.27 -2.46 5.49
N TRP A 250 -7.02 -3.20 6.32
CA TRP A 250 -6.47 -3.73 7.57
C TRP A 250 -5.35 -4.75 7.36
N ASP A 251 -5.58 -5.74 6.52
CA ASP A 251 -4.56 -6.76 6.24
C ASP A 251 -3.33 -6.17 5.55
N TYR A 252 -3.55 -5.19 4.67
CA TYR A 252 -2.45 -4.44 4.05
C TYR A 252 -1.61 -3.68 5.09
N PHE A 253 -2.28 -3.06 6.06
CA PHE A 253 -1.62 -2.42 7.19
C PHE A 253 -0.77 -3.43 7.99
N ILE A 254 -1.32 -4.60 8.35
CA ILE A 254 -0.60 -5.64 9.10
C ILE A 254 0.63 -6.11 8.31
N HIS A 255 0.47 -6.43 7.02
CA HIS A 255 1.59 -6.86 6.17
C HIS A 255 2.65 -5.76 6.03
N GLY A 256 2.25 -4.51 5.84
CA GLY A 256 3.18 -3.38 5.71
C GLY A 256 4.03 -3.22 6.98
N TRP A 257 3.40 -3.19 8.14
CA TRP A 257 4.11 -3.02 9.41
C TRP A 257 5.00 -4.20 9.74
N THR A 258 4.55 -5.44 9.57
CA THR A 258 5.36 -6.63 9.86
C THR A 258 6.57 -6.74 8.93
N CYS A 259 6.46 -6.32 7.66
CA CYS A 259 7.60 -6.22 6.75
C CYS A 259 8.65 -5.23 7.25
N VAL A 260 8.23 -4.03 7.71
CA VAL A 260 9.17 -3.02 8.23
C VAL A 260 9.79 -3.47 9.56
N ILE A 261 9.00 -4.06 10.47
CA ILE A 261 9.53 -4.62 11.72
C ILE A 261 10.58 -5.70 11.43
N SER A 262 10.32 -6.57 10.46
CA SER A 262 11.30 -7.59 10.03
C SER A 262 12.63 -6.96 9.61
N ASP A 263 12.59 -5.86 8.87
CA ASP A 263 13.81 -5.17 8.43
C ASP A 263 14.52 -4.47 9.58
N VAL A 264 13.77 -3.69 10.37
CA VAL A 264 14.33 -2.84 11.44
C VAL A 264 14.99 -3.69 12.52
N PHE A 265 14.39 -4.83 12.87
CA PHE A 265 14.87 -5.69 13.95
C PHE A 265 15.62 -6.94 13.46
N ALA A 266 15.78 -7.11 12.15
CA ALA A 266 16.42 -8.28 11.52
C ALA A 266 15.82 -9.61 11.99
N ILE A 267 14.48 -9.70 12.03
CA ILE A 267 13.71 -10.88 12.40
C ILE A 267 12.82 -11.33 11.25
N GLU A 268 12.60 -12.63 11.14
CA GLU A 268 11.69 -13.16 10.12
C GLU A 268 10.25 -13.25 10.65
N ILE A 269 9.29 -12.68 9.89
CA ILE A 269 7.86 -12.77 10.15
C ILE A 269 7.16 -13.23 8.85
N PRO A 270 7.23 -14.54 8.53
CA PRO A 270 6.51 -15.07 7.36
C PRO A 270 5.00 -14.89 7.52
N SER A 271 4.30 -14.52 6.45
CA SER A 271 2.87 -14.23 6.48
C SER A 271 1.97 -15.44 6.79
N ASP A 272 2.47 -16.65 6.61
CA ASP A 272 1.81 -17.92 6.94
C ASP A 272 2.20 -18.47 8.32
N SER A 273 3.07 -17.77 9.06
CA SER A 273 3.58 -18.21 10.36
C SER A 273 2.55 -18.01 11.50
N ALA A 274 2.67 -18.84 12.53
CA ALA A 274 1.90 -18.66 13.77
C ALA A 274 2.18 -17.30 14.43
N THR A 275 3.40 -16.78 14.28
CA THR A 275 3.77 -15.44 14.78
C THR A 275 2.97 -14.35 14.08
N PHE A 276 2.89 -14.37 12.74
CA PHE A 276 2.07 -13.41 11.99
C PHE A 276 0.60 -13.46 12.41
N GLN A 277 0.04 -14.66 12.59
CA GLN A 277 -1.34 -14.83 13.04
C GLN A 277 -1.58 -14.27 14.45
N ARG A 278 -0.61 -14.43 15.37
CA ARG A 278 -0.70 -13.80 16.70
C ARG A 278 -0.65 -12.28 16.62
N LEU A 279 0.28 -11.73 15.85
CA LEU A 279 0.39 -10.28 15.65
C LEU A 279 -0.91 -9.69 15.05
N SER A 280 -1.52 -10.36 14.08
CA SER A 280 -2.80 -9.95 13.49
C SER A 280 -3.93 -9.92 14.53
N ARG A 281 -4.03 -10.95 15.38
CA ARG A 281 -5.03 -11.00 16.46
C ARG A 281 -4.81 -9.91 17.50
N VAL A 282 -3.58 -9.73 17.95
CA VAL A 282 -3.21 -8.67 18.90
C VAL A 282 -3.56 -7.29 18.34
N ALA A 283 -3.25 -7.04 17.08
CA ALA A 283 -3.59 -5.77 16.44
C ALA A 283 -5.10 -5.52 16.37
N ALA A 284 -5.88 -6.54 16.02
CA ALA A 284 -7.34 -6.45 15.97
C ALA A 284 -7.92 -6.13 17.36
N GLN A 285 -7.53 -6.87 18.39
CA GLN A 285 -7.96 -6.64 19.77
C GLN A 285 -7.61 -5.22 20.26
N THR A 286 -6.37 -4.78 20.04
CA THR A 286 -5.89 -3.45 20.45
C THR A 286 -6.61 -2.31 19.73
N SER A 287 -7.12 -2.58 18.54
CA SER A 287 -7.83 -1.61 17.69
C SER A 287 -9.35 -1.67 17.81
N GLY A 288 -9.90 -2.60 18.62
CA GLY A 288 -11.34 -2.77 18.80
C GLY A 288 -12.05 -3.37 17.58
N ARG A 289 -11.34 -4.24 16.84
CA ARG A 289 -11.85 -4.95 15.66
C ARG A 289 -12.17 -6.42 15.94
#